data_677079a9aa13e8e2c088daed44150e27
#
_entry.id   677079a9aa13e8e2c088daed44150e27
#
_cell.length_a   1.000
_cell.length_b   1.000
_cell.length_c   1.000
_cell.angle_alpha   90.00
_cell.angle_beta   90.00
_cell.angle_gamma   90.00
#
_symmetry.space_group_name_H-M   'P 1'
#
loop_
_entity.id
_entity.type
_entity.pdbx_description
1 polymer ?
#
loop_
_entity_poly.entity_id
_entity_poly.type
_entity_poly.pdbx_seq_one_letter_code
_entity_poly.pdbx_strand_id
1 'polypeptide(L)'
;MRQAHHTLQVDTSGTGLIEVTRDVASWVEAQRMRVGLLTVFCRHTSASLLVQENADPDVQRDLQAFFARIAPEDPGRYIHEAEGPDDMPAHIRAALTQTQLSIPLAEGRLALGTWQGIYLFEHRRRPHRRELALHLIGA
;
A
#
# COMPACT_ATOMS: atom_id res chain seq x y z
N MET A 1 6.60 -23.72 -14.00
CA MET A 1 6.00 -22.79 -13.02
C MET A 1 7.04 -22.50 -11.95
N ARG A 2 7.28 -21.25 -11.71
CA ARG A 2 8.25 -20.77 -10.72
C ARG A 2 7.56 -19.90 -9.70
N GLN A 3 8.15 -19.78 -8.50
CA GLN A 3 7.69 -18.83 -7.50
C GLN A 3 8.87 -18.12 -6.86
N ALA A 4 8.63 -16.89 -6.44
CA ALA A 4 9.60 -16.11 -5.69
C ALA A 4 8.87 -15.31 -4.61
N HIS A 5 9.54 -15.09 -3.50
CA HIS A 5 9.01 -14.35 -2.37
C HIS A 5 10.03 -13.31 -1.90
N HIS A 6 9.54 -12.16 -1.46
CA HIS A 6 10.38 -11.09 -0.95
C HIS A 6 9.61 -10.26 0.09
N THR A 7 10.31 -9.77 1.09
CA THR A 7 9.75 -8.81 2.03
C THR A 7 10.35 -7.44 1.74
N LEU A 8 9.52 -6.51 1.32
CA LEU A 8 9.92 -5.13 1.07
C LEU A 8 9.66 -4.31 2.34
N GLN A 9 10.72 -3.67 2.86
CA GLN A 9 10.58 -2.73 3.97
C GLN A 9 10.35 -1.32 3.42
N VAL A 10 9.38 -0.62 4.03
CA VAL A 10 9.05 0.77 3.69
C VAL A 10 9.06 1.58 4.98
N ASP A 11 10.01 2.50 5.09
CA ASP A 11 10.07 3.40 6.22
C ASP A 11 9.16 4.60 5.96
N THR A 12 8.30 4.90 6.93
CA THR A 12 7.34 6.00 6.83
C THR A 12 7.68 7.10 7.82
N SER A 13 7.26 8.32 7.53
CA SER A 13 7.50 9.48 8.38
C SER A 13 6.22 10.17 8.85
N GLY A 14 5.06 9.58 8.58
CA GLY A 14 3.76 10.14 8.92
C GLY A 14 2.70 9.67 7.94
N THR A 15 1.49 10.19 8.08
CA THR A 15 0.37 9.81 7.23
C THR A 15 0.60 10.21 5.78
N GLY A 16 0.12 9.39 4.86
CA GLY A 16 0.18 9.70 3.44
C GLY A 16 0.41 8.49 2.57
N LEU A 17 0.41 8.76 1.27
CA LEU A 17 0.64 7.78 0.22
C LEU A 17 2.12 7.79 -0.16
N ILE A 18 2.75 6.63 -0.07
CA ILE A 18 4.15 6.45 -0.42
C ILE A 18 4.21 5.52 -1.62
N GLU A 19 4.70 6.03 -2.75
CA GLU A 19 4.80 5.21 -3.96
C GLU A 19 5.93 4.19 -3.83
N VAL A 20 5.62 2.92 -4.10
CA VAL A 20 6.56 1.80 -4.03
C VAL A 20 6.70 1.08 -5.37
N THR A 21 6.16 1.65 -6.43
CA THR A 21 6.13 1.03 -7.76
C THR A 21 7.53 0.61 -8.22
N ARG A 22 8.51 1.49 -8.09
CA ARG A 22 9.88 1.21 -8.57
C ARG A 22 10.52 0.03 -7.86
N ASP A 23 10.40 -0.01 -6.53
CA ASP A 23 11.00 -1.08 -5.73
C ASP A 23 10.33 -2.42 -6.03
N VAL A 24 9.01 -2.42 -6.16
CA VAL A 24 8.26 -3.63 -6.50
C VAL A 24 8.60 -4.10 -7.92
N ALA A 25 8.57 -3.19 -8.89
CA ALA A 25 8.88 -3.53 -10.28
C ALA A 25 10.31 -4.04 -10.46
N SER A 26 11.27 -3.42 -9.79
CA SER A 26 12.67 -3.86 -9.84
C SER A 26 12.84 -5.30 -9.35
N TRP A 27 12.19 -5.62 -8.23
CA TRP A 27 12.25 -6.99 -7.71
C TRP A 27 11.59 -8.00 -8.66
N VAL A 28 10.44 -7.64 -9.22
CA VAL A 28 9.72 -8.49 -10.18
C VAL A 28 10.57 -8.75 -11.42
N GLU A 29 11.16 -7.72 -12.00
CA GLU A 29 12.02 -7.84 -13.19
C GLU A 29 13.22 -8.73 -12.94
N ALA A 30 13.80 -8.66 -11.74
CA ALA A 30 14.93 -9.49 -11.35
C ALA A 30 14.60 -10.99 -11.35
N GLN A 31 13.34 -11.37 -11.24
CA GLN A 31 12.91 -12.77 -11.27
C GLN A 31 12.89 -13.37 -12.67
N ARG A 32 12.90 -12.53 -13.71
CA ARG A 32 12.98 -12.95 -15.11
C ARG A 32 11.84 -13.88 -15.54
N MET A 33 10.66 -13.66 -15.01
CA MET A 33 9.44 -14.32 -15.47
C MET A 33 8.77 -13.45 -16.53
N ARG A 34 8.08 -14.05 -17.47
CA ARG A 34 7.41 -13.32 -18.55
C ARG A 34 5.92 -13.20 -18.33
N VAL A 35 5.29 -14.21 -17.75
CA VAL A 35 3.85 -14.24 -17.50
C VAL A 35 3.62 -14.75 -16.09
N GLY A 36 2.75 -14.11 -15.35
CA GLY A 36 2.47 -14.54 -13.99
C GLY A 36 1.55 -13.60 -13.24
N LEU A 37 1.53 -13.76 -11.94
CA LEU A 37 0.73 -12.96 -11.04
C LEU A 37 1.58 -12.53 -9.84
N LEU A 38 1.61 -11.23 -9.61
CA LEU A 38 2.20 -10.64 -8.40
C LEU A 38 1.11 -10.45 -7.36
N THR A 39 1.38 -10.90 -6.15
CA THR A 39 0.61 -10.52 -4.96
C THR A 39 1.45 -9.62 -4.09
N VAL A 40 0.90 -8.49 -3.69
CA VAL A 40 1.47 -7.57 -2.71
C VAL A 40 0.56 -7.58 -1.50
N PHE A 41 1.09 -7.91 -0.33
CA PHE A 41 0.30 -8.03 0.89
C PHE A 41 0.88 -7.13 1.99
N CYS A 42 0.02 -6.27 2.55
CA CYS A 42 0.39 -5.40 3.65
C CYS A 42 0.19 -6.14 4.98
N ARG A 43 1.27 -6.30 5.74
CA ARG A 43 1.28 -7.08 6.98
C ARG A 43 0.94 -6.22 8.21
N HIS A 44 0.09 -5.22 8.05
CA HIS A 44 -0.25 -4.27 9.11
C HIS A 44 -1.74 -3.99 9.16
N THR A 45 -2.20 -3.51 10.31
CA THR A 45 -3.61 -3.13 10.55
C THR A 45 -3.81 -1.61 10.59
N SER A 46 -2.74 -0.83 10.47
CA SER A 46 -2.78 0.64 10.48
C SER A 46 -2.09 1.27 9.27
N ALA A 47 -1.84 0.47 8.25
CA ALA A 47 -1.41 0.87 6.93
C ALA A 47 -2.09 -0.04 5.91
N SER A 48 -2.13 0.36 4.66
CA SER A 48 -2.83 -0.39 3.61
C SER A 48 -2.19 -0.14 2.24
N LEU A 49 -2.82 -0.67 1.20
CA LEU A 49 -2.33 -0.58 -0.17
C LEU A 49 -3.37 0.06 -1.07
N LEU A 50 -2.90 0.78 -2.07
CA LEU A 50 -3.71 1.28 -3.19
C LEU A 50 -2.92 1.16 -4.49
N VAL A 51 -3.65 0.94 -5.57
CA VAL A 51 -3.20 1.29 -6.91
C VAL A 51 -3.95 2.55 -7.28
N GLN A 52 -3.23 3.62 -7.56
CA GLN A 52 -3.85 4.93 -7.77
C GLN A 52 -3.01 5.77 -8.72
N GLU A 53 -3.59 6.86 -9.20
CA GLU A 53 -2.93 7.79 -10.10
C GLU A 53 -1.68 8.39 -9.49
N ASN A 54 -0.60 8.44 -10.25
CA ASN A 54 0.71 8.90 -9.79
C ASN A 54 1.23 10.15 -10.52
N ALA A 55 0.41 10.83 -11.32
CA ALA A 55 0.84 11.99 -12.07
C ALA A 55 0.51 13.31 -11.38
N ASP A 56 -0.71 13.44 -10.84
CA ASP A 56 -1.20 14.68 -10.22
C ASP A 56 -1.20 14.54 -8.69
N PRO A 57 -0.34 15.30 -7.98
CA PRO A 57 -0.31 15.25 -6.50
C PRO A 57 -1.64 15.63 -5.84
N ASP A 58 -2.52 16.36 -6.53
CA ASP A 58 -3.80 16.76 -5.99
C ASP A 58 -4.74 15.57 -5.77
N VAL A 59 -4.58 14.49 -6.53
CA VAL A 59 -5.34 13.26 -6.29
C VAL A 59 -5.03 12.72 -4.90
N GLN A 60 -3.76 12.68 -4.51
CA GLN A 60 -3.35 12.21 -3.18
C GLN A 60 -3.88 13.14 -2.08
N ARG A 61 -3.83 14.45 -2.29
CA ARG A 61 -4.34 15.43 -1.32
C ARG A 61 -5.84 15.26 -1.11
N ASP A 62 -6.59 15.10 -2.19
CA ASP A 62 -8.05 14.92 -2.10
C ASP A 62 -8.40 13.60 -1.44
N LEU A 63 -7.67 12.51 -1.72
CA LEU A 63 -7.87 11.22 -1.05
C LEU A 63 -7.61 11.34 0.45
N GLN A 64 -6.50 11.96 0.85
CA GLN A 64 -6.19 12.14 2.26
C GLN A 64 -7.24 12.98 2.98
N ALA A 65 -7.70 14.06 2.36
CA ALA A 65 -8.76 14.90 2.91
C ALA A 65 -10.07 14.13 3.07
N PHE A 66 -10.41 13.29 2.09
CA PHE A 66 -11.60 12.46 2.15
C PHE A 66 -11.55 11.50 3.35
N PHE A 67 -10.45 10.77 3.50
CA PHE A 67 -10.30 9.83 4.59
C PHE A 67 -10.23 10.51 5.95
N ALA A 68 -9.67 11.71 6.04
CA ALA A 68 -9.68 12.49 7.27
C ALA A 68 -11.11 12.87 7.70
N ARG A 69 -12.01 13.11 6.73
CA ARG A 69 -13.40 13.42 7.03
C ARG A 69 -14.21 12.22 7.49
N ILE A 70 -14.03 11.07 6.85
CA ILE A 70 -14.85 9.88 7.16
C ILE A 70 -14.31 9.10 8.36
N ALA A 71 -13.03 9.21 8.66
CA ALA A 71 -12.39 8.58 9.81
C ALA A 71 -11.58 9.61 10.60
N PRO A 72 -12.26 10.56 11.28
CA PRO A 72 -11.57 11.64 11.99
C PRO A 72 -10.96 11.17 13.31
N GLU A 73 -9.92 11.87 13.74
CA GLU A 73 -9.45 11.79 15.12
C GLU A 73 -10.40 12.59 15.99
N ASP A 74 -11.34 11.92 16.63
CA ASP A 74 -12.38 12.57 17.42
C ASP A 74 -12.45 11.90 18.79
N PRO A 75 -11.85 12.50 19.83
CA PRO A 75 -11.87 11.94 21.18
C PRO A 75 -13.30 11.65 21.66
N GLY A 76 -13.51 10.47 22.22
CA GLY A 76 -14.81 10.02 22.69
C GLY A 76 -15.70 9.39 21.61
N ARG A 77 -15.32 9.46 20.34
CA ARG A 77 -16.07 8.78 19.27
C ARG A 77 -15.85 7.27 19.26
N TYR A 78 -14.64 6.84 19.65
CA TYR A 78 -14.23 5.45 19.56
C TYR A 78 -13.99 4.82 20.94
N ILE A 79 -14.16 3.50 21.05
CA ILE A 79 -13.85 2.76 22.27
C ILE A 79 -12.36 2.47 22.35
N HIS A 80 -11.74 2.10 21.21
CA HIS A 80 -10.33 1.81 21.12
C HIS A 80 -9.52 3.10 21.10
N GLU A 81 -8.79 3.39 22.19
CA GLU A 81 -8.02 4.63 22.29
C GLU A 81 -6.68 4.46 23.01
N ALA A 82 -6.34 3.24 23.42
CA ALA A 82 -5.16 2.97 24.23
C ALA A 82 -3.84 3.28 23.52
N GLU A 83 -3.81 3.26 22.21
CA GLU A 83 -2.60 3.48 21.41
C GLU A 83 -2.53 4.86 20.76
N GLY A 84 -3.32 5.81 21.26
CA GLY A 84 -3.35 7.18 20.79
C GLY A 84 -4.56 7.49 19.93
N PRO A 85 -4.85 8.80 19.71
CA PRO A 85 -6.06 9.24 19.02
C PRO A 85 -6.07 8.92 17.52
N ASP A 86 -4.91 8.63 16.93
CA ASP A 86 -4.80 8.33 15.51
C ASP A 86 -4.94 6.84 15.18
N ASP A 87 -4.97 5.96 16.20
CA ASP A 87 -4.93 4.52 15.94
C ASP A 87 -6.26 3.95 15.44
N MET A 88 -7.39 4.25 16.10
CA MET A 88 -8.66 3.75 15.60
C MET A 88 -9.04 4.33 14.22
N PRO A 89 -8.86 5.63 13.96
CA PRO A 89 -8.99 6.14 12.59
C PRO A 89 -8.11 5.41 11.59
N ALA A 90 -6.87 5.06 11.95
CA ALA A 90 -5.97 4.29 11.08
C ALA A 90 -6.55 2.91 10.75
N HIS A 91 -7.10 2.21 11.75
CA HIS A 91 -7.75 0.91 11.53
C HIS A 91 -8.96 1.02 10.59
N ILE A 92 -9.76 2.06 10.73
CA ILE A 92 -10.91 2.29 9.85
C ILE A 92 -10.45 2.54 8.40
N ARG A 93 -9.45 3.39 8.23
CA ARG A 93 -8.91 3.70 6.90
C ARG A 93 -8.31 2.45 6.25
N ALA A 94 -7.58 1.65 7.02
CA ALA A 94 -7.03 0.38 6.54
C ALA A 94 -8.14 -0.60 6.14
N ALA A 95 -9.24 -0.66 6.92
CA ALA A 95 -10.37 -1.52 6.62
C ALA A 95 -11.13 -1.11 5.35
N LEU A 96 -11.09 0.17 4.99
CA LEU A 96 -11.78 0.71 3.82
C LEU A 96 -10.93 0.67 2.53
N THR A 97 -9.65 0.42 2.65
CA THR A 97 -8.73 0.34 1.52
C THR A 97 -8.26 -1.09 1.29
N GLN A 98 -7.14 -1.31 0.64
CA GLN A 98 -6.73 -2.65 0.26
C GLN A 98 -5.63 -3.18 1.17
N THR A 99 -5.77 -4.42 1.62
CA THR A 99 -4.70 -5.13 2.32
C THR A 99 -3.79 -5.85 1.32
N GLN A 100 -4.35 -6.21 0.18
CA GLN A 100 -3.70 -7.00 -0.84
C GLN A 100 -3.96 -6.42 -2.22
N LEU A 101 -2.97 -6.53 -3.09
CA LEU A 101 -3.09 -6.21 -4.50
C LEU A 101 -2.70 -7.43 -5.32
N SER A 102 -3.43 -7.68 -6.39
CA SER A 102 -3.11 -8.66 -7.41
C SER A 102 -2.81 -7.93 -8.71
N ILE A 103 -1.61 -8.09 -9.25
CA ILE A 103 -1.19 -7.40 -10.47
C ILE A 103 -0.65 -8.44 -11.46
N PRO A 104 -1.27 -8.56 -12.64
CA PRO A 104 -0.77 -9.49 -13.65
C PRO A 104 0.61 -9.09 -14.16
N LEU A 105 1.43 -10.09 -14.48
CA LEU A 105 2.68 -9.93 -15.18
C LEU A 105 2.50 -10.41 -16.62
N ALA A 106 2.78 -9.56 -17.57
CA ALA A 106 2.69 -9.87 -19.00
C ALA A 106 3.91 -9.32 -19.72
N GLU A 107 4.46 -10.09 -20.61
CA GLU A 107 5.65 -9.70 -21.40
C GLU A 107 6.82 -9.24 -20.52
N GLY A 108 6.94 -9.82 -19.34
CA GLY A 108 8.00 -9.51 -18.40
C GLY A 108 7.80 -8.26 -17.57
N ARG A 109 6.63 -7.63 -17.65
CA ARG A 109 6.32 -6.38 -16.94
C ARG A 109 4.99 -6.46 -16.21
N LEU A 110 4.88 -5.73 -15.12
CA LEU A 110 3.61 -5.56 -14.42
C LEU A 110 2.62 -4.82 -15.33
N ALA A 111 1.41 -5.36 -15.43
CA ALA A 111 0.37 -4.82 -16.32
C ALA A 111 -0.33 -3.61 -15.69
N LEU A 112 0.46 -2.64 -15.26
CA LEU A 112 -0.05 -1.37 -14.75
C LEU A 112 -0.41 -0.44 -15.92
N GLY A 113 -1.51 0.29 -15.78
CA GLY A 113 -1.83 1.36 -16.70
C GLY A 113 -0.83 2.52 -16.59
N THR A 114 -0.84 3.40 -17.58
CA THR A 114 0.13 4.52 -17.67
C THR A 114 0.20 5.37 -16.41
N TRP A 115 -0.94 5.60 -15.78
CA TRP A 115 -1.04 6.48 -14.62
C TRP A 115 -1.16 5.74 -13.29
N GLN A 116 -1.06 4.41 -13.29
CA GLN A 116 -1.18 3.62 -12.08
C GLN A 116 0.16 3.46 -11.38
N GLY A 117 0.18 3.84 -10.11
CA GLY A 117 1.29 3.55 -9.21
C GLY A 117 0.83 2.66 -8.06
N ILE A 118 1.74 1.90 -7.50
CA ILE A 118 1.51 1.09 -6.31
C ILE A 118 1.90 1.92 -5.10
N TYR A 119 0.99 2.04 -4.14
CA TYR A 119 1.19 2.87 -2.95
C TYR A 119 1.00 2.09 -1.67
N LEU A 120 1.89 2.36 -0.70
CA LEU A 120 1.60 2.11 0.71
C LEU A 120 0.88 3.35 1.25
N PHE A 121 -0.28 3.13 1.87
CA PHE A 121 -1.04 4.20 2.52
C PHE A 121 -0.80 4.11 4.02
N GLU A 122 0.05 5.02 4.55
CA GLU A 122 0.35 5.10 5.98
C GLU A 122 -0.73 5.90 6.68
N HIS A 123 -1.31 5.32 7.74
CA HIS A 123 -2.41 5.96 8.46
C HIS A 123 -2.03 6.46 9.84
N ARG A 124 -0.80 6.19 10.31
CA ARG A 124 -0.30 6.68 11.60
C ARG A 124 0.54 7.93 11.42
N ARG A 125 0.53 8.79 12.43
CA ARG A 125 1.33 10.03 12.41
C ARG A 125 2.80 9.81 12.75
N ARG A 126 3.12 8.81 13.58
CA ARG A 126 4.51 8.48 13.94
C ARG A 126 5.19 7.71 12.82
N PRO A 127 6.53 7.86 12.70
CA PRO A 127 7.31 7.02 11.79
C PRO A 127 7.15 5.54 12.13
N HIS A 128 7.08 4.73 11.08
CA HIS A 128 6.99 3.27 11.22
C HIS A 128 7.87 2.61 10.19
N ARG A 129 8.28 1.38 10.49
CA ARG A 129 8.88 0.48 9.52
C ARG A 129 7.82 -0.51 9.09
N ARG A 130 7.32 -0.35 7.88
CA ARG A 130 6.28 -1.20 7.33
C ARG A 130 6.87 -2.32 6.47
N GLU A 131 6.19 -3.45 6.43
CA GLU A 131 6.59 -4.61 5.63
C GLU A 131 5.50 -4.99 4.65
N LEU A 132 5.91 -5.14 3.38
CA LEU A 132 5.05 -5.68 2.35
C LEU A 132 5.60 -7.04 1.93
N ALA A 133 4.74 -8.06 1.95
CA ALA A 133 5.10 -9.37 1.45
C ALA A 133 4.79 -9.42 -0.05
N LEU A 134 5.81 -9.68 -0.85
CA LEU A 134 5.69 -9.83 -2.30
C LEU A 134 5.78 -11.30 -2.65
N HIS A 135 4.89 -11.78 -3.49
CA HIS A 135 4.94 -13.13 -4.01
C HIS A 135 4.63 -13.10 -5.51
N LEU A 136 5.51 -13.70 -6.28
CA LEU A 136 5.36 -13.80 -7.72
C LEU A 136 5.30 -15.28 -8.10
N ILE A 137 4.29 -15.64 -8.86
CA ILE A 137 4.14 -16.98 -9.42
C ILE A 137 3.93 -16.87 -10.93
N GLY A 138 4.68 -17.67 -11.70
CA GLY A 138 4.60 -17.64 -13.16
C GLY A 138 5.70 -18.40 -13.83
N ALA A 139 5.97 -17.99 -15.05
CA ALA A 139 7.01 -18.63 -15.87
C ALA A 139 7.71 -17.64 -16.81
#